data_dc52a87172fa9cd5bfe2e10dd5ae8084
#
_entry.id   dc52a87172fa9cd5bfe2e10dd5ae8084
#
_cell.length_a   1.000
_cell.length_b   1.000
_cell.length_c   1.000
_cell.angle_alpha   90.00
_cell.angle_beta   90.00
_cell.angle_gamma   90.00
#
_symmetry.space_group_name_H-M   'P 1'
#
loop_
_entity.id
_entity.type
_entity.pdbx_description
1 polymer ?
#
loop_
_entity_poly.entity_id
_entity_poly.type
_entity_poly.pdbx_seq_one_letter_code
_entity_poly.pdbx_strand_id
1 'polypeptide(L)'
;KHLVGPINYNTWMSYRFAISNYELKLFPDCNNPAYYNDIIKGLGYKELYTYRSASIDMNNPMFEIGESIYREKLAEGYSFKTFEDKEALEVARVVYEISKDAFSDAYLYSDIPYEIFEKLYLSWVKQLKFSIIIAYKGTEAIGYVFGYENPLGKGFISKTSAVIKRYQKHKIYTALLYLGWKLVLNKGYKDMIYHFQCEQKDTFKRFEKKIESNEKRYAVYVKELV
;
A
#
# COMPACT_ATOMS: atom_id res chain seq x y z
N LYS A 1 6.35 20.16 -22.41
CA LYS A 1 5.95 20.33 -20.99
C LYS A 1 4.71 19.48 -20.71
N HIS A 2 4.52 19.01 -19.47
CA HIS A 2 3.37 18.18 -19.09
C HIS A 2 2.67 18.76 -17.86
N LEU A 3 1.35 18.62 -17.83
CA LEU A 3 0.52 18.79 -16.64
C LEU A 3 0.12 17.39 -16.14
N VAL A 4 0.30 17.14 -14.86
CA VAL A 4 -0.05 15.85 -14.22
C VAL A 4 -0.99 16.11 -13.07
N GLY A 5 -2.00 15.27 -12.94
CA GLY A 5 -2.98 15.38 -11.85
C GLY A 5 -4.00 14.22 -11.85
N PRO A 6 -4.87 14.17 -10.84
CA PRO A 6 -4.85 15.05 -9.67
C PRO A 6 -3.67 14.75 -8.76
N ILE A 7 -3.13 15.76 -8.11
CA ILE A 7 -2.09 15.61 -7.10
C ILE A 7 -2.21 16.71 -6.06
N ASN A 8 -2.22 16.34 -4.79
CA ASN A 8 -2.17 17.26 -3.67
C ASN A 8 -0.73 17.36 -3.18
N TYR A 9 0.06 18.22 -3.84
CA TYR A 9 1.44 18.50 -3.57
C TYR A 9 2.40 17.36 -3.95
N ASN A 10 2.27 16.14 -3.42
CA ASN A 10 3.12 14.99 -3.73
C ASN A 10 2.41 13.65 -3.46
N THR A 11 3.11 12.53 -3.67
CA THR A 11 2.57 11.16 -3.54
C THR A 11 2.39 10.68 -2.10
N TRP A 12 2.85 11.43 -1.09
CA TRP A 12 2.53 11.16 0.31
C TRP A 12 1.07 11.51 0.65
N MET A 13 0.47 12.39 -0.16
CA MET A 13 -0.93 12.83 -0.06
C MET A 13 -1.79 12.14 -1.13
N SER A 14 -3.08 12.53 -1.21
CA SER A 14 -3.99 12.04 -2.25
C SER A 14 -3.58 12.57 -3.63
N TYR A 15 -3.46 11.69 -4.61
CA TYR A 15 -2.96 12.06 -5.94
C TYR A 15 -3.60 11.27 -7.10
N ARG A 16 -4.83 10.76 -6.94
CA ARG A 16 -5.52 10.01 -7.99
C ARG A 16 -7.03 10.21 -7.93
N PHE A 17 -7.74 9.93 -9.03
CA PHE A 17 -9.18 9.82 -9.07
C PHE A 17 -9.61 8.34 -9.09
N ALA A 18 -10.70 8.02 -8.40
CA ALA A 18 -11.43 6.79 -8.63
C ALA A 18 -12.05 6.82 -10.04
N ILE A 19 -11.94 5.71 -10.78
CA ILE A 19 -12.46 5.56 -12.15
C ILE A 19 -13.46 4.40 -12.28
N SER A 20 -13.66 3.60 -11.22
CA SER A 20 -14.66 2.54 -11.18
C SER A 20 -15.16 2.30 -9.75
N ASN A 21 -16.26 1.56 -9.62
CA ASN A 21 -16.81 1.08 -8.35
C ASN A 21 -16.89 2.17 -7.26
N TYR A 22 -17.59 3.27 -7.56
CA TYR A 22 -17.69 4.44 -6.68
C TYR A 22 -18.43 4.15 -5.37
N GLU A 23 -19.22 3.07 -5.33
CA GLU A 23 -19.95 2.64 -4.14
C GLU A 23 -19.08 1.92 -3.12
N LEU A 24 -17.99 1.28 -3.56
CA LEU A 24 -17.04 0.65 -2.65
C LEU A 24 -16.26 1.73 -1.88
N LYS A 25 -16.47 1.78 -0.57
CA LYS A 25 -15.83 2.76 0.33
C LYS A 25 -14.65 2.12 1.05
N LEU A 26 -13.47 2.61 0.75
CA LEU A 26 -12.20 2.21 1.36
C LEU A 26 -11.54 3.46 1.97
N PHE A 27 -10.95 3.31 3.15
CA PHE A 27 -10.26 4.44 3.80
C PHE A 27 -8.73 4.29 3.67
N PRO A 28 -7.96 5.38 3.42
CA PRO A 28 -8.40 6.64 2.82
C PRO A 28 -8.64 6.46 1.32
N ASP A 29 -9.72 7.02 0.80
CA ASP A 29 -10.10 6.84 -0.60
C ASP A 29 -10.29 8.19 -1.32
N CYS A 30 -10.22 8.13 -2.65
CA CYS A 30 -10.56 9.22 -3.54
C CYS A 30 -12.09 9.25 -3.72
N ASN A 31 -12.75 10.19 -3.09
CA ASN A 31 -14.21 10.33 -3.14
C ASN A 31 -14.66 11.32 -4.23
N ASN A 32 -14.05 11.25 -5.40
CA ASN A 32 -14.49 12.08 -6.52
C ASN A 32 -15.78 11.54 -7.15
N PRO A 33 -16.69 12.41 -7.62
CA PRO A 33 -17.79 12.02 -8.48
C PRO A 33 -17.31 11.41 -9.81
N ALA A 34 -18.11 10.51 -10.41
CA ALA A 34 -17.77 9.83 -11.65
C ALA A 34 -17.48 10.82 -12.80
N TYR A 35 -18.30 11.88 -12.92
CA TYR A 35 -18.19 12.87 -13.99
C TYR A 35 -16.87 13.66 -13.99
N TYR A 36 -16.08 13.65 -12.91
CA TYR A 36 -14.74 14.27 -12.90
C TYR A 36 -13.82 13.67 -13.95
N ASN A 37 -13.93 12.36 -14.18
CA ASN A 37 -13.13 11.65 -15.18
C ASN A 37 -13.53 12.05 -16.61
N ASP A 38 -14.82 12.32 -16.86
CA ASP A 38 -15.30 12.79 -18.15
C ASP A 38 -14.81 14.20 -18.43
N ILE A 39 -14.85 15.10 -17.42
CA ILE A 39 -14.33 16.45 -17.54
C ILE A 39 -12.84 16.43 -17.86
N ILE A 40 -12.02 15.68 -17.10
CA ILE A 40 -10.56 15.70 -17.30
C ILE A 40 -10.18 15.09 -18.66
N LYS A 41 -10.88 14.03 -19.11
CA LYS A 41 -10.69 13.46 -20.45
C LYS A 41 -11.14 14.43 -21.56
N GLY A 42 -12.26 15.11 -21.36
CA GLY A 42 -12.73 16.16 -22.28
C GLY A 42 -11.77 17.35 -22.42
N LEU A 43 -10.98 17.64 -21.39
CA LEU A 43 -9.89 18.62 -21.42
C LEU A 43 -8.61 18.12 -22.10
N GLY A 44 -8.59 16.89 -22.65
CA GLY A 44 -7.48 16.31 -23.39
C GLY A 44 -6.42 15.62 -22.54
N TYR A 45 -6.72 15.32 -21.26
CA TYR A 45 -5.84 14.50 -20.44
C TYR A 45 -6.01 13.01 -20.77
N LYS A 46 -4.91 12.25 -20.65
CA LYS A 46 -4.84 10.79 -20.82
C LYS A 46 -4.42 10.14 -19.51
N GLU A 47 -4.86 8.91 -19.28
CA GLU A 47 -4.42 8.11 -18.14
C GLU A 47 -2.92 7.83 -18.24
N LEU A 48 -2.18 8.18 -17.18
CA LEU A 48 -0.74 7.98 -17.08
C LEU A 48 -0.38 6.75 -16.26
N TYR A 49 -0.94 6.67 -15.05
CA TYR A 49 -0.81 5.51 -14.15
C TYR A 49 -2.17 5.08 -13.66
N THR A 50 -2.38 3.78 -13.62
CA THR A 50 -3.57 3.15 -13.03
C THR A 50 -3.21 2.39 -11.77
N TYR A 51 -4.15 2.38 -10.84
CA TYR A 51 -4.02 1.69 -9.56
C TYR A 51 -5.29 0.90 -9.31
N ARG A 52 -5.15 -0.15 -8.51
CA ARG A 52 -6.26 -1.02 -8.14
C ARG A 52 -6.26 -1.29 -6.65
N SER A 53 -7.46 -1.32 -6.06
CA SER A 53 -7.73 -1.89 -4.74
C SER A 53 -8.60 -3.10 -4.94
N ALA A 54 -8.17 -4.25 -4.44
CA ALA A 54 -8.87 -5.51 -4.63
C ALA A 54 -8.75 -6.41 -3.40
N SER A 55 -9.81 -7.17 -3.13
CA SER A 55 -9.80 -8.21 -2.13
C SER A 55 -9.08 -9.46 -2.66
N ILE A 56 -8.24 -10.05 -1.82
CA ILE A 56 -7.56 -11.31 -2.11
C ILE A 56 -7.99 -12.33 -1.07
N ASP A 57 -8.55 -13.45 -1.54
CA ASP A 57 -8.89 -14.59 -0.70
C ASP A 57 -7.63 -15.18 -0.05
N MET A 58 -7.73 -15.43 1.24
CA MET A 58 -6.66 -16.00 2.05
C MET A 58 -6.37 -17.48 1.76
N ASN A 59 -7.27 -18.19 1.04
CA ASN A 59 -7.02 -19.54 0.52
C ASN A 59 -6.12 -19.56 -0.73
N ASN A 60 -5.42 -18.46 -1.00
CA ASN A 60 -4.52 -18.34 -2.13
C ASN A 60 -3.28 -19.22 -1.95
N PRO A 61 -2.84 -20.02 -2.96
CA PRO A 61 -1.60 -20.82 -2.90
C PRO A 61 -0.34 -20.02 -2.59
N MET A 62 -0.35 -18.73 -2.83
CA MET A 62 0.74 -17.84 -2.42
C MET A 62 0.94 -17.78 -0.90
N PHE A 63 -0.05 -18.21 -0.11
CA PHE A 63 0.09 -18.30 1.34
C PHE A 63 1.11 -19.38 1.73
N GLU A 64 1.03 -20.59 1.13
CA GLU A 64 2.00 -21.68 1.37
C GLU A 64 3.41 -21.31 0.90
N ILE A 65 3.51 -20.68 -0.27
CA ILE A 65 4.79 -20.18 -0.78
C ILE A 65 5.37 -19.12 0.18
N GLY A 66 4.53 -18.24 0.70
CA GLY A 66 4.91 -17.20 1.66
C GLY A 66 5.43 -17.80 2.97
N GLU A 67 4.80 -18.86 3.46
CA GLU A 67 5.24 -19.57 4.67
C GLU A 67 6.62 -20.18 4.49
N SER A 68 6.84 -20.87 3.37
CA SER A 68 8.14 -21.47 3.05
C SER A 68 9.24 -20.40 3.00
N ILE A 69 8.98 -19.28 2.33
CA ILE A 69 9.92 -18.15 2.25
C ILE A 69 10.15 -17.53 3.63
N TYR A 70 9.12 -17.34 4.44
CA TYR A 70 9.27 -16.82 5.80
C TYR A 70 10.20 -17.73 6.65
N ARG A 71 10.03 -19.05 6.60
CA ARG A 71 10.90 -20.01 7.29
C ARG A 71 12.35 -19.94 6.78
N GLU A 72 12.54 -19.83 5.46
CA GLU A 72 13.86 -19.61 4.83
C GLU A 72 14.52 -18.35 5.39
N LYS A 73 13.78 -17.23 5.48
CA LYS A 73 14.34 -15.97 5.98
C LYS A 73 14.70 -16.02 7.46
N LEU A 74 13.91 -16.71 8.29
CA LEU A 74 14.29 -16.93 9.69
C LEU A 74 15.62 -17.71 9.79
N ALA A 75 15.80 -18.76 8.99
CA ALA A 75 17.05 -19.55 8.96
C ALA A 75 18.25 -18.71 8.48
N GLU A 76 18.02 -17.74 7.60
CA GLU A 76 19.05 -16.78 7.16
C GLU A 76 19.34 -15.66 8.19
N GLY A 77 18.72 -15.69 9.36
CA GLY A 77 18.93 -14.74 10.45
C GLY A 77 18.20 -13.40 10.28
N TYR A 78 17.11 -13.38 9.50
CA TYR A 78 16.15 -12.27 9.53
C TYR A 78 15.19 -12.48 10.71
N SER A 79 14.64 -11.40 11.23
CA SER A 79 13.59 -11.44 12.24
C SER A 79 12.43 -10.51 11.88
N PHE A 80 11.27 -10.76 12.46
CA PHE A 80 10.05 -10.01 12.19
C PHE A 80 9.35 -9.71 13.50
N LYS A 81 8.91 -8.45 13.67
CA LYS A 81 8.19 -8.03 14.87
C LYS A 81 6.90 -7.34 14.48
N THR A 82 5.82 -7.71 15.15
CA THR A 82 4.50 -7.08 14.99
C THR A 82 4.31 -6.04 16.09
N PHE A 83 3.76 -4.90 15.70
CA PHE A 83 3.37 -3.80 16.57
C PHE A 83 1.92 -3.47 16.28
N GLU A 84 1.12 -3.27 17.32
CA GLU A 84 -0.30 -2.95 17.20
C GLU A 84 -0.64 -1.67 17.96
N ASP A 85 -1.59 -0.93 17.42
CA ASP A 85 -2.16 0.28 18.04
C ASP A 85 -1.08 1.24 18.61
N LYS A 86 -1.04 1.44 19.93
CA LYS A 86 -0.12 2.39 20.56
C LYS A 86 1.35 2.04 20.36
N GLU A 87 1.71 0.76 20.41
CA GLU A 87 3.10 0.32 20.19
C GLU A 87 3.56 0.64 18.78
N ALA A 88 2.65 0.54 17.79
CA ALA A 88 2.98 0.86 16.41
C ALA A 88 3.25 2.35 16.17
N LEU A 89 2.80 3.26 17.06
CA LEU A 89 3.16 4.67 16.98
C LEU A 89 4.65 4.91 17.31
N GLU A 90 5.23 4.07 18.17
CA GLU A 90 6.64 4.17 18.57
C GLU A 90 7.60 3.88 17.39
N VAL A 91 7.15 3.11 16.39
CA VAL A 91 7.93 2.77 15.20
C VAL A 91 7.68 3.68 14.00
N ALA A 92 6.92 4.77 14.17
CA ALA A 92 6.57 5.67 13.08
C ALA A 92 7.80 6.25 12.35
N ARG A 93 8.86 6.60 13.08
CA ARG A 93 10.12 7.06 12.48
C ARG A 93 10.82 5.97 11.65
N VAL A 94 10.81 4.73 12.13
CA VAL A 94 11.35 3.58 11.38
C VAL A 94 10.58 3.38 10.08
N VAL A 95 9.26 3.44 10.13
CA VAL A 95 8.39 3.35 8.93
C VAL A 95 8.68 4.48 7.95
N TYR A 96 8.87 5.71 8.44
CA TYR A 96 9.22 6.86 7.61
C TYR A 96 10.55 6.64 6.88
N GLU A 97 11.63 6.25 7.58
CA GLU A 97 12.95 6.05 6.98
C GLU A 97 12.93 4.92 5.93
N ILE A 98 12.27 3.80 6.21
CA ILE A 98 12.10 2.72 5.22
C ILE A 98 11.30 3.22 4.01
N SER A 99 10.23 3.99 4.20
CA SER A 99 9.41 4.51 3.12
C SER A 99 10.18 5.48 2.24
N LYS A 100 10.97 6.35 2.85
CA LYS A 100 11.82 7.33 2.16
C LYS A 100 12.83 6.66 1.23
N ASP A 101 13.51 5.61 1.68
CA ASP A 101 14.42 4.82 0.83
C ASP A 101 13.65 4.06 -0.26
N ALA A 102 12.63 3.29 0.14
CA ALA A 102 11.94 2.37 -0.76
C ALA A 102 11.17 3.07 -1.89
N PHE A 103 10.66 4.27 -1.67
CA PHE A 103 9.83 5.01 -2.63
C PHE A 103 10.55 6.17 -3.32
N SER A 104 11.83 6.42 -3.03
CA SER A 104 12.57 7.57 -3.59
C SER A 104 12.60 7.64 -5.11
N ASP A 105 12.46 6.50 -5.83
CA ASP A 105 12.39 6.44 -7.30
C ASP A 105 10.93 6.38 -7.81
N ALA A 106 9.93 6.54 -6.93
CA ALA A 106 8.55 6.52 -7.36
C ALA A 106 8.22 7.81 -8.14
N TYR A 107 7.42 7.66 -9.18
CA TYR A 107 6.99 8.82 -9.98
C TYR A 107 6.28 9.86 -9.11
N LEU A 108 6.65 11.12 -9.28
CA LEU A 108 6.17 12.28 -8.49
C LEU A 108 6.52 12.21 -6.99
N TYR A 109 7.46 11.34 -6.61
CA TYR A 109 7.97 11.35 -5.26
C TYR A 109 8.77 12.62 -4.99
N SER A 110 8.59 13.16 -3.80
CA SER A 110 9.48 14.16 -3.21
C SER A 110 9.57 13.91 -1.71
N ASP A 111 10.75 14.16 -1.15
CA ASP A 111 10.93 14.05 0.29
C ASP A 111 10.04 15.05 1.05
N ILE A 112 9.59 14.63 2.21
CA ILE A 112 8.94 15.48 3.20
C ILE A 112 9.68 15.35 4.52
N PRO A 113 9.78 16.40 5.35
CA PRO A 113 10.31 16.28 6.72
C PRO A 113 9.50 15.29 7.57
N TYR A 114 10.17 14.65 8.54
CA TYR A 114 9.49 13.70 9.43
C TYR A 114 8.30 14.32 10.16
N GLU A 115 8.40 15.55 10.58
CA GLU A 115 7.33 16.30 11.28
C GLU A 115 6.08 16.47 10.41
N ILE A 116 6.25 16.60 9.09
CA ILE A 116 5.14 16.61 8.12
C ILE A 116 4.55 15.20 7.96
N PHE A 117 5.39 14.17 7.82
CA PHE A 117 4.94 12.79 7.81
C PHE A 117 4.14 12.45 9.06
N GLU A 118 4.66 12.79 10.23
CA GLU A 118 4.02 12.56 11.52
C GLU A 118 2.63 13.22 11.59
N LYS A 119 2.53 14.51 11.23
CA LYS A 119 1.26 15.23 11.20
C LYS A 119 0.27 14.58 10.22
N LEU A 120 0.71 14.20 9.03
CA LEU A 120 -0.15 13.61 8.00
C LEU A 120 -0.68 12.24 8.42
N TYR A 121 0.18 11.37 8.93
CA TYR A 121 -0.16 9.97 9.17
C TYR A 121 -0.69 9.72 10.58
N LEU A 122 -0.08 10.28 11.62
CA LEU A 122 -0.53 10.00 12.98
C LEU A 122 -1.86 10.67 13.32
N SER A 123 -2.27 11.73 12.61
CA SER A 123 -3.56 12.39 12.84
C SER A 123 -4.75 11.45 12.63
N TRP A 124 -4.71 10.59 11.63
CA TRP A 124 -5.79 9.66 11.34
C TRP A 124 -5.51 8.22 11.82
N VAL A 125 -4.24 7.78 11.81
CA VAL A 125 -3.87 6.43 12.26
C VAL A 125 -4.26 6.20 13.72
N LYS A 126 -4.12 7.19 14.60
CA LYS A 126 -4.54 7.12 16.01
C LYS A 126 -6.01 6.77 16.23
N GLN A 127 -6.85 6.92 15.21
CA GLN A 127 -8.29 6.62 15.27
C GLN A 127 -8.62 5.22 14.71
N LEU A 128 -7.64 4.49 14.22
CA LEU A 128 -7.79 3.17 13.62
C LEU A 128 -7.25 2.07 14.53
N LYS A 129 -7.79 0.87 14.36
CA LYS A 129 -7.15 -0.37 14.81
C LYS A 129 -6.20 -0.82 13.72
N PHE A 130 -4.92 -0.73 13.97
CA PHE A 130 -3.90 -0.96 12.95
C PHE A 130 -2.77 -1.87 13.43
N SER A 131 -2.03 -2.42 12.49
CA SER A 131 -0.89 -3.27 12.76
C SER A 131 0.24 -2.94 11.79
N ILE A 132 1.46 -3.00 12.28
CA ILE A 132 2.69 -2.88 11.50
C ILE A 132 3.54 -4.12 11.78
N ILE A 133 4.04 -4.77 10.73
CA ILE A 133 5.04 -5.84 10.87
C ILE A 133 6.33 -5.31 10.26
N ILE A 134 7.41 -5.29 11.03
CA ILE A 134 8.73 -4.83 10.59
C ILE A 134 9.66 -6.02 10.45
N ALA A 135 10.36 -6.10 9.33
CA ALA A 135 11.44 -7.05 9.09
C ALA A 135 12.77 -6.43 9.48
N TYR A 136 13.62 -7.23 10.11
CA TYR A 136 14.95 -6.84 10.57
C TYR A 136 16.02 -7.79 10.01
N LYS A 137 17.23 -7.23 9.78
CA LYS A 137 18.49 -7.98 9.64
C LYS A 137 19.43 -7.53 10.74
N GLY A 138 19.67 -8.40 11.74
CA GLY A 138 20.29 -7.96 13.00
C GLY A 138 19.44 -6.89 13.68
N THR A 139 20.00 -5.72 13.92
CA THR A 139 19.30 -4.55 14.52
C THR A 139 18.70 -3.60 13.47
N GLU A 140 19.01 -3.80 12.19
CA GLU A 140 18.56 -2.92 11.13
C GLU A 140 17.13 -3.26 10.69
N ALA A 141 16.23 -2.30 10.73
CA ALA A 141 14.90 -2.39 10.14
C ALA A 141 14.98 -2.21 8.62
N ILE A 142 14.53 -3.21 7.85
CA ILE A 142 14.77 -3.30 6.40
C ILE A 142 13.48 -3.29 5.56
N GLY A 143 12.33 -3.43 6.18
CA GLY A 143 11.06 -3.42 5.48
C GLY A 143 9.89 -3.51 6.45
N TYR A 144 8.69 -3.19 5.96
CA TYR A 144 7.48 -3.29 6.75
C TYR A 144 6.25 -3.60 5.87
N VAL A 145 5.20 -4.08 6.51
CA VAL A 145 3.83 -4.06 6.03
C VAL A 145 2.94 -3.37 7.06
N PHE A 146 2.09 -2.47 6.58
CA PHE A 146 1.14 -1.69 7.37
C PHE A 146 -0.28 -1.93 6.90
N GLY A 147 -1.18 -2.20 7.82
CA GLY A 147 -2.60 -2.38 7.55
C GLY A 147 -3.48 -2.07 8.75
N TYR A 148 -4.78 -1.97 8.51
CA TYR A 148 -5.79 -1.61 9.51
C TYR A 148 -7.17 -2.14 9.14
N GLU A 149 -8.05 -2.22 10.13
CA GLU A 149 -9.47 -2.51 9.93
C GLU A 149 -10.13 -1.36 9.17
N ASN A 150 -10.89 -1.66 8.10
CA ASN A 150 -11.55 -0.62 7.32
C ASN A 150 -12.63 0.10 8.15
N PRO A 151 -12.46 1.39 8.49
CA PRO A 151 -13.43 2.11 9.33
C PRO A 151 -14.74 2.44 8.57
N LEU A 152 -14.78 2.29 7.26
CA LEU A 152 -15.92 2.60 6.41
C LEU A 152 -16.72 1.35 5.99
N GLY A 153 -16.33 0.16 6.48
CA GLY A 153 -17.01 -1.08 6.11
C GLY A 153 -16.31 -2.31 6.66
N LYS A 154 -16.62 -3.47 6.08
CA LYS A 154 -15.96 -4.74 6.46
C LYS A 154 -14.61 -4.87 5.77
N GLY A 155 -13.71 -5.66 6.38
CA GLY A 155 -12.44 -6.06 5.81
C GLY A 155 -11.22 -5.41 6.46
N PHE A 156 -10.06 -5.99 6.19
CA PHE A 156 -8.76 -5.48 6.62
C PHE A 156 -8.02 -4.93 5.40
N ILE A 157 -7.52 -3.71 5.50
CA ILE A 157 -6.81 -3.03 4.42
C ILE A 157 -5.31 -3.15 4.62
N SER A 158 -4.62 -3.81 3.68
CA SER A 158 -3.17 -3.73 3.53
C SER A 158 -2.85 -2.47 2.72
N LYS A 159 -2.43 -1.42 3.44
CA LYS A 159 -2.27 -0.08 2.87
C LYS A 159 -0.91 0.13 2.21
N THR A 160 0.16 -0.30 2.88
CA THR A 160 1.52 -0.02 2.42
C THR A 160 2.45 -1.16 2.81
N SER A 161 3.27 -1.56 1.87
CA SER A 161 4.37 -2.49 2.11
C SER A 161 5.62 -1.93 1.44
N ALA A 162 6.73 -1.92 2.17
CA ALA A 162 7.98 -1.39 1.69
C ALA A 162 9.17 -2.24 2.15
N VAL A 163 10.19 -2.33 1.31
CA VAL A 163 11.50 -2.92 1.63
C VAL A 163 12.55 -1.98 1.08
N ILE A 164 13.56 -1.62 1.88
CA ILE A 164 14.64 -0.74 1.44
C ILE A 164 15.36 -1.34 0.22
N LYS A 165 15.85 -0.48 -0.66
CA LYS A 165 16.30 -0.85 -2.02
C LYS A 165 17.29 -2.01 -2.03
N ARG A 166 18.28 -2.01 -1.13
CA ARG A 166 19.31 -3.06 -1.06
C ARG A 166 18.81 -4.45 -0.70
N TYR A 167 17.58 -4.58 -0.12
CA TYR A 167 16.95 -5.84 0.25
C TYR A 167 15.76 -6.25 -0.61
N GLN A 168 15.37 -5.46 -1.63
CA GLN A 168 14.18 -5.73 -2.45
C GLN A 168 14.22 -7.08 -3.19
N LYS A 169 15.39 -7.58 -3.56
CA LYS A 169 15.56 -8.88 -4.26
C LYS A 169 15.67 -10.08 -3.32
N HIS A 170 15.61 -9.89 -2.01
CA HIS A 170 15.81 -10.93 -0.99
C HIS A 170 14.52 -11.62 -0.55
N LYS A 171 13.42 -11.49 -1.29
CA LYS A 171 12.09 -12.06 -0.98
C LYS A 171 11.48 -11.60 0.36
N ILE A 172 12.03 -10.56 1.01
CA ILE A 172 11.54 -10.02 2.29
C ILE A 172 10.09 -9.57 2.17
N TYR A 173 9.72 -8.95 1.03
CA TYR A 173 8.35 -8.55 0.74
C TYR A 173 7.37 -9.74 0.85
N THR A 174 7.72 -10.91 0.30
CA THR A 174 6.86 -12.10 0.33
C THR A 174 6.68 -12.64 1.75
N ALA A 175 7.73 -12.63 2.57
CA ALA A 175 7.65 -13.03 3.98
C ALA A 175 6.78 -12.05 4.79
N LEU A 176 6.91 -10.75 4.55
CA LEU A 176 6.07 -9.71 5.19
C LEU A 176 4.59 -9.87 4.80
N LEU A 177 4.29 -10.13 3.53
CA LEU A 177 2.91 -10.39 3.06
C LEU A 177 2.32 -11.63 3.73
N TYR A 178 3.07 -12.72 3.82
CA TYR A 178 2.63 -13.93 4.52
C TYR A 178 2.25 -13.64 5.97
N LEU A 179 3.11 -12.91 6.68
CA LEU A 179 2.84 -12.53 8.07
C LEU A 179 1.63 -11.60 8.19
N GLY A 180 1.44 -10.68 7.25
CA GLY A 180 0.25 -9.84 7.16
C GLY A 180 -1.01 -10.68 6.98
N TRP A 181 -1.01 -11.66 6.09
CA TRP A 181 -2.12 -12.59 5.89
C TRP A 181 -2.40 -13.39 7.15
N LYS A 182 -1.36 -13.97 7.77
CA LYS A 182 -1.50 -14.72 9.02
C LYS A 182 -2.13 -13.90 10.15
N LEU A 183 -1.70 -12.63 10.28
CA LEU A 183 -2.27 -11.70 11.26
C LEU A 183 -3.77 -11.46 10.98
N VAL A 184 -4.13 -11.22 9.73
CA VAL A 184 -5.52 -10.93 9.31
C VAL A 184 -6.43 -12.15 9.53
N LEU A 185 -5.96 -13.35 9.21
CA LEU A 185 -6.65 -14.62 9.53
C LEU A 185 -6.86 -14.79 11.04
N ASN A 186 -5.83 -14.53 11.85
CA ASN A 186 -5.91 -14.61 13.30
C ASN A 186 -6.92 -13.59 13.90
N LYS A 187 -7.17 -12.48 13.22
CA LYS A 187 -8.22 -11.50 13.55
C LYS A 187 -9.62 -11.92 13.06
N GLY A 188 -9.75 -13.08 12.40
CA GLY A 188 -11.02 -13.64 11.94
C GLY A 188 -11.50 -13.16 10.58
N TYR A 189 -10.67 -12.43 9.83
CA TYR A 189 -10.99 -12.05 8.45
C TYR A 189 -10.67 -13.19 7.48
N LYS A 190 -11.46 -13.31 6.41
CA LYS A 190 -11.29 -14.33 5.36
C LYS A 190 -10.53 -13.80 4.14
N ASP A 191 -10.46 -12.49 4.01
CA ASP A 191 -9.83 -11.78 2.91
C ASP A 191 -9.09 -10.53 3.40
N MET A 192 -8.18 -10.04 2.59
CA MET A 192 -7.45 -8.80 2.81
C MET A 192 -7.51 -7.94 1.57
N ILE A 193 -7.83 -6.67 1.74
CA ILE A 193 -7.88 -5.69 0.65
C ILE A 193 -6.49 -5.10 0.44
N TYR A 194 -5.88 -5.38 -0.71
CA TYR A 194 -4.68 -4.67 -1.15
C TYR A 194 -5.07 -3.32 -1.74
N HIS A 195 -4.63 -2.25 -1.10
CA HIS A 195 -5.07 -0.89 -1.43
C HIS A 195 -4.03 -0.16 -2.28
N PHE A 196 -4.49 0.45 -3.40
CA PHE A 196 -3.68 1.27 -4.31
C PHE A 196 -2.45 0.57 -4.93
N GLN A 197 -2.62 -0.68 -5.35
CA GLN A 197 -1.57 -1.36 -6.11
C GLN A 197 -1.40 -0.76 -7.50
N CYS A 198 -0.18 -0.33 -7.85
CA CYS A 198 0.13 0.21 -9.18
C CYS A 198 0.12 -0.93 -10.23
N GLU A 199 -0.76 -0.84 -11.23
CA GLU A 199 -0.93 -1.90 -12.25
C GLU A 199 0.27 -2.02 -13.19
N GLN A 200 1.08 -0.96 -13.35
CA GLN A 200 2.29 -0.98 -14.16
C GLN A 200 3.47 -1.69 -13.49
N LYS A 201 3.38 -2.04 -12.19
CA LYS A 201 4.44 -2.77 -11.48
C LYS A 201 4.23 -4.29 -11.52
N ASP A 202 5.27 -5.05 -11.79
CA ASP A 202 5.25 -6.52 -11.91
C ASP A 202 4.84 -7.26 -10.64
N THR A 203 5.00 -6.65 -9.47
CA THR A 203 4.58 -7.23 -8.20
C THR A 203 3.09 -7.55 -8.18
N PHE A 204 2.28 -6.77 -8.88
CA PHE A 204 0.85 -6.98 -8.96
C PHE A 204 0.46 -8.14 -9.90
N LYS A 205 1.11 -8.27 -11.05
CA LYS A 205 0.82 -9.29 -12.08
C LYS A 205 0.90 -10.72 -11.54
N ARG A 206 1.71 -10.95 -10.50
CA ARG A 206 1.83 -12.26 -9.84
C ARG A 206 0.57 -12.69 -9.10
N PHE A 207 -0.26 -11.75 -8.68
CA PHE A 207 -1.51 -11.98 -7.93
C PHE A 207 -2.76 -11.88 -8.81
N GLU A 208 -2.64 -11.40 -10.04
CA GLU A 208 -3.75 -10.99 -10.91
C GLU A 208 -4.74 -12.12 -11.24
N LYS A 209 -4.28 -13.38 -11.32
CA LYS A 209 -5.11 -14.54 -11.71
C LYS A 209 -6.17 -14.96 -10.68
N LYS A 210 -6.25 -14.32 -9.52
CA LYS A 210 -7.10 -14.73 -8.38
C LYS A 210 -7.81 -13.58 -7.67
N ILE A 211 -7.99 -12.47 -8.36
CA ILE A 211 -8.70 -11.31 -7.82
C ILE A 211 -10.19 -11.52 -8.07
N GLU A 212 -10.95 -11.57 -6.99
CA GLU A 212 -12.41 -11.62 -7.05
C GLU A 212 -12.99 -10.29 -7.55
N SER A 213 -14.25 -10.34 -7.97
CA SER A 213 -14.99 -9.33 -8.72
C SER A 213 -15.20 -7.96 -8.05
N ASN A 214 -14.70 -7.74 -6.83
CA ASN A 214 -14.91 -6.50 -6.07
C ASN A 214 -13.67 -5.61 -6.04
N GLU A 215 -13.26 -5.12 -7.22
CA GLU A 215 -12.14 -4.21 -7.35
C GLU A 215 -12.59 -2.76 -7.55
N LYS A 216 -11.77 -1.82 -7.09
CA LYS A 216 -11.90 -0.39 -7.38
C LYS A 216 -10.64 0.10 -8.05
N ARG A 217 -10.78 0.81 -9.16
CA ARG A 217 -9.66 1.33 -9.94
C ARG A 217 -9.54 2.84 -9.83
N TYR A 218 -8.32 3.32 -10.03
CA TYR A 218 -7.95 4.72 -9.91
C TYR A 218 -6.98 5.10 -11.02
N ALA A 219 -6.94 6.38 -11.38
CA ALA A 219 -6.02 6.90 -12.36
C ALA A 219 -5.37 8.23 -11.94
N VAL A 220 -4.14 8.41 -12.40
CA VAL A 220 -3.44 9.70 -12.52
C VAL A 220 -3.41 10.05 -13.99
N TYR A 221 -3.63 11.30 -14.32
CA TYR A 221 -3.74 11.78 -15.69
C TYR A 221 -2.58 12.69 -16.06
N VAL A 222 -2.28 12.74 -17.36
CA VAL A 222 -1.28 13.64 -17.95
C VAL A 222 -1.84 14.33 -19.18
N LYS A 223 -1.46 15.60 -19.37
CA LYS A 223 -1.70 16.36 -20.60
C LYS A 223 -0.39 16.97 -21.07
N GLU A 224 -0.07 16.77 -22.36
CA GLU A 224 1.01 17.49 -23.00
C GLU A 224 0.60 18.95 -23.26
N LEU A 225 1.52 19.87 -22.96
CA LEU A 225 1.37 21.27 -23.30
C LEU A 225 2.11 21.53 -24.61
N VAL A 226 1.41 22.07 -25.58
CA VAL A 226 1.97 22.55 -26.84
C VAL A 226 2.90 23.73 -26.59
#